data_de74884a96a63e202e8dc6f438d41f6b
#
_entry.id   de74884a96a63e202e8dc6f438d41f6b
#
_cell.length_a   1.000
_cell.length_b   1.000
_cell.length_c   1.000
_cell.angle_alpha   90.00
_cell.angle_beta   90.00
_cell.angle_gamma   90.00
#
_symmetry.space_group_name_H-M   'P 1'
#
loop_
_entity.id
_entity.type
_entity.pdbx_description
1 polymer ?
#
loop_
_entity_poly.entity_id
_entity_poly.type
_entity_poly.pdbx_seq_one_letter_code
_entity_poly.pdbx_strand_id
1 'polypeptide(L)'
;MTNYARQERALLSDLLLSEGPDAPTLCEGWTTRDLAAHLVVRERRPDASAGIVIPPLAGYAERVRLARAALPYERLVGQVRNPPGWGPLTNPLVDPLANTLEFFIHHEDVRRGRPGWEPRPLTPAFEAHLWRTVKLLSRASLRRVGITAEIAPDGLEPVRTATDPQVRIAGPAGELAVFFFGRQRATRVTVEGDPGIVERLRTVRLGV
;
A
#
# COMPACT_ATOMS: atom_id res chain seq x y z
N MET A 1 -5.22 8.64 -21.04
CA MET A 1 -4.41 7.89 -20.06
C MET A 1 -5.32 7.27 -19.01
N THR A 2 -5.16 5.99 -18.69
CA THR A 2 -5.96 5.29 -17.67
C THR A 2 -5.67 5.88 -16.30
N ASN A 3 -6.71 6.28 -15.57
CA ASN A 3 -6.55 6.78 -14.19
C ASN A 3 -6.65 5.60 -13.21
N TYR A 4 -5.54 4.93 -12.98
CA TYR A 4 -5.46 3.76 -12.09
C TYR A 4 -5.83 4.09 -10.64
N ALA A 5 -5.49 5.27 -10.12
CA ALA A 5 -5.87 5.69 -8.78
C ALA A 5 -7.40 5.73 -8.61
N ARG A 6 -8.10 6.27 -9.60
CA ARG A 6 -9.57 6.32 -9.58
C ARG A 6 -10.19 4.92 -9.72
N GLN A 7 -9.59 4.07 -10.53
CA GLN A 7 -10.03 2.68 -10.71
C GLN A 7 -9.85 1.87 -9.41
N GLU A 8 -8.65 1.92 -8.79
CA GLU A 8 -8.38 1.22 -7.54
C GLU A 8 -9.27 1.74 -6.39
N ARG A 9 -9.50 3.05 -6.32
CA ARG A 9 -10.44 3.65 -5.36
C ARG A 9 -11.85 3.09 -5.49
N ALA A 10 -12.36 2.97 -6.72
CA ALA A 10 -13.69 2.44 -6.97
C ALA A 10 -13.78 0.97 -6.54
N LEU A 11 -12.81 0.15 -6.97
CA LEU A 11 -12.72 -1.27 -6.62
C LEU A 11 -12.60 -1.49 -5.10
N LEU A 12 -11.74 -0.71 -4.42
CA LEU A 12 -11.64 -0.76 -2.96
C LEU A 12 -12.95 -0.37 -2.28
N SER A 13 -13.64 0.66 -2.77
CA SER A 13 -14.92 1.09 -2.19
C SER A 13 -16.00 0.02 -2.34
N ASP A 14 -16.05 -0.69 -3.49
CA ASP A 14 -16.96 -1.81 -3.71
C ASP A 14 -16.63 -2.98 -2.77
N LEU A 15 -15.34 -3.30 -2.62
CA LEU A 15 -14.88 -4.35 -1.72
C LEU A 15 -15.20 -4.02 -0.25
N LEU A 16 -14.96 -2.79 0.19
CA LEU A 16 -15.30 -2.36 1.55
C LEU A 16 -16.80 -2.57 1.85
N LEU A 17 -17.69 -2.23 0.91
CA LEU A 17 -19.14 -2.44 1.07
C LEU A 17 -19.49 -3.92 1.12
N SER A 18 -18.88 -4.76 0.29
CA SER A 18 -19.17 -6.21 0.25
C SER A 18 -18.66 -6.96 1.48
N GLU A 19 -17.50 -6.58 2.02
CA GLU A 19 -16.90 -7.22 3.21
C GLU A 19 -17.56 -6.76 4.52
N GLY A 20 -18.19 -5.59 4.53
CA GLY A 20 -18.78 -4.99 5.73
C GLY A 20 -17.74 -4.32 6.64
N PRO A 21 -18.19 -3.72 7.77
CA PRO A 21 -17.36 -2.86 8.61
C PRO A 21 -16.32 -3.57 9.46
N ASP A 22 -16.52 -4.84 9.77
CA ASP A 22 -15.79 -5.57 10.80
C ASP A 22 -14.85 -6.64 10.21
N ALA A 23 -14.68 -6.65 8.87
CA ALA A 23 -13.77 -7.58 8.21
C ALA A 23 -12.30 -7.26 8.56
N PRO A 24 -11.44 -8.28 8.74
CA PRO A 24 -10.04 -8.08 9.03
C PRO A 24 -9.29 -7.51 7.82
N THR A 25 -8.18 -6.82 8.09
CA THR A 25 -7.25 -6.34 7.08
C THR A 25 -5.82 -6.74 7.41
N LEU A 26 -4.86 -6.55 6.49
CA LEU A 26 -3.44 -6.71 6.80
C LEU A 26 -2.87 -5.57 7.65
N CYS A 27 -3.59 -4.46 7.81
CA CYS A 27 -3.20 -3.42 8.76
C CYS A 27 -3.47 -3.92 10.18
N GLU A 28 -2.41 -4.17 10.94
CA GLU A 28 -2.49 -4.77 12.26
C GLU A 28 -3.47 -4.03 13.18
N GLY A 29 -4.45 -4.78 13.72
CA GLY A 29 -5.49 -4.26 14.60
C GLY A 29 -6.60 -3.44 13.92
N TRP A 30 -6.58 -3.32 12.58
CA TRP A 30 -7.58 -2.56 11.84
C TRP A 30 -8.60 -3.45 11.12
N THR A 31 -9.86 -3.09 11.28
CA THR A 31 -10.95 -3.58 10.45
C THR A 31 -11.08 -2.74 9.16
N THR A 32 -11.94 -3.18 8.26
CA THR A 32 -12.35 -2.41 7.06
C THR A 32 -12.89 -1.02 7.41
N ARG A 33 -13.57 -0.87 8.55
CA ARG A 33 -14.05 0.42 9.08
C ARG A 33 -12.88 1.35 9.42
N ASP A 34 -11.88 0.83 10.10
CA ASP A 34 -10.69 1.59 10.49
C ASP A 34 -9.90 2.04 9.27
N LEU A 35 -9.74 1.15 8.29
CA LEU A 35 -9.08 1.46 7.03
C LEU A 35 -9.83 2.53 6.23
N ALA A 36 -11.16 2.42 6.13
CA ALA A 36 -11.98 3.44 5.46
C ALA A 36 -11.87 4.80 6.17
N ALA A 37 -11.85 4.81 7.52
CA ALA A 37 -11.65 6.03 8.30
C ALA A 37 -10.27 6.66 8.07
N HIS A 38 -9.22 5.84 7.98
CA HIS A 38 -7.86 6.29 7.64
C HIS A 38 -7.83 7.00 6.28
N LEU A 39 -8.39 6.39 5.23
CA LEU A 39 -8.45 6.97 3.89
C LEU A 39 -9.21 8.30 3.87
N VAL A 40 -10.32 8.40 4.62
CA VAL A 40 -11.08 9.64 4.74
C VAL A 40 -10.27 10.73 5.45
N VAL A 41 -9.55 10.40 6.52
CA VAL A 41 -8.68 11.36 7.24
C VAL A 41 -7.56 11.83 6.33
N ARG A 42 -6.88 10.91 5.65
CA ARG A 42 -5.79 11.22 4.73
C ARG A 42 -6.19 12.25 3.67
N GLU A 43 -7.42 12.19 3.15
CA GLU A 43 -7.85 13.05 2.05
C GLU A 43 -8.63 14.30 2.47
N ARG A 44 -9.37 14.24 3.59
CA ARG A 44 -10.29 15.29 4.02
C ARG A 44 -9.83 16.07 5.24
N ARG A 45 -8.74 15.64 5.89
CA ARG A 45 -8.23 16.27 7.12
C ARG A 45 -6.74 16.51 6.99
N PRO A 46 -6.31 17.50 6.20
CA PRO A 46 -4.89 17.82 6.01
C PRO A 46 -4.19 18.17 7.33
N ASP A 47 -4.92 18.73 8.30
CA ASP A 47 -4.45 18.98 9.65
C ASP A 47 -4.10 17.70 10.43
N ALA A 48 -4.82 16.61 10.22
CA ALA A 48 -4.60 15.33 10.86
C ALA A 48 -3.73 14.38 10.03
N SER A 49 -3.78 14.49 8.69
CA SER A 49 -3.04 13.60 7.80
C SER A 49 -1.51 13.68 7.99
N ALA A 50 -0.99 14.84 8.43
CA ALA A 50 0.41 14.98 8.82
C ALA A 50 0.82 14.00 9.93
N GLY A 51 -0.10 13.65 10.86
CA GLY A 51 0.16 12.69 11.93
C GLY A 51 0.27 11.24 11.49
N ILE A 52 -0.04 10.93 10.23
CA ILE A 52 0.20 9.60 9.64
C ILE A 52 1.72 9.35 9.50
N VAL A 53 2.50 10.40 9.23
CA VAL A 53 3.95 10.32 9.02
C VAL A 53 4.78 11.03 10.09
N ILE A 54 4.20 11.93 10.86
CA ILE A 54 4.89 12.73 11.89
C ILE A 54 4.53 12.19 13.28
N PRO A 55 5.43 11.44 13.97
CA PRO A 55 5.13 10.76 15.22
C PRO A 55 4.54 11.64 16.33
N PRO A 56 5.00 12.88 16.58
CA PRO A 56 4.39 13.75 17.60
C PRO A 56 2.91 14.09 17.37
N LEU A 57 2.42 14.00 16.11
CA LEU A 57 1.04 14.27 15.74
C LEU A 57 0.17 13.01 15.66
N ALA A 58 0.75 11.81 15.85
CA ALA A 58 0.05 10.53 15.70
C ALA A 58 -1.17 10.41 16.61
N GLY A 59 -1.08 10.86 17.87
CA GLY A 59 -2.19 10.82 18.81
C GLY A 59 -3.37 11.73 18.41
N TYR A 60 -3.10 12.84 17.73
CA TYR A 60 -4.15 13.67 17.16
C TYR A 60 -4.79 13.01 15.93
N ALA A 61 -3.96 12.49 15.02
CA ALA A 61 -4.45 11.76 13.85
C ALA A 61 -5.34 10.58 14.23
N GLU A 62 -4.95 9.82 15.25
CA GLU A 62 -5.72 8.68 15.76
C GLU A 62 -7.08 9.11 16.33
N ARG A 63 -7.14 10.16 17.14
CA ARG A 63 -8.43 10.68 17.63
C ARG A 63 -9.36 11.10 16.50
N VAL A 64 -8.82 11.75 15.47
CA VAL A 64 -9.60 12.15 14.30
C VAL A 64 -10.06 10.94 13.50
N ARG A 65 -9.22 9.90 13.36
CA ARG A 65 -9.56 8.64 12.72
C ARG A 65 -10.71 7.93 13.44
N LEU A 66 -10.62 7.79 14.75
CA LEU A 66 -11.68 7.17 15.58
C LEU A 66 -13.01 7.93 15.48
N ALA A 67 -12.98 9.25 15.49
CA ALA A 67 -14.18 10.06 15.28
C ALA A 67 -14.80 9.85 13.88
N ARG A 68 -13.99 9.58 12.86
CA ARG A 68 -14.50 9.21 11.52
C ARG A 68 -15.04 7.77 11.49
N ALA A 69 -14.38 6.83 12.15
CA ALA A 69 -14.84 5.45 12.26
C ALA A 69 -16.23 5.32 12.92
N ALA A 70 -16.63 6.28 13.76
CA ALA A 70 -17.95 6.32 14.38
C ALA A 70 -19.11 6.69 13.42
N LEU A 71 -18.82 7.13 12.20
CA LEU A 71 -19.86 7.42 11.20
C LEU A 71 -20.55 6.13 10.72
N PRO A 72 -21.81 6.21 10.22
CA PRO A 72 -22.43 5.11 9.50
C PRO A 72 -21.51 4.61 8.37
N TYR A 73 -21.32 3.29 8.27
CA TYR A 73 -20.27 2.70 7.42
C TYR A 73 -20.43 3.05 5.95
N GLU A 74 -21.65 2.99 5.42
CA GLU A 74 -21.96 3.33 4.03
C GLU A 74 -21.62 4.79 3.73
N ARG A 75 -21.85 5.70 4.69
CA ARG A 75 -21.47 7.10 4.58
C ARG A 75 -19.96 7.26 4.57
N LEU A 76 -19.26 6.49 5.40
CA LEU A 76 -17.80 6.50 5.47
C LEU A 76 -17.19 6.03 4.14
N VAL A 77 -17.65 4.89 3.61
CA VAL A 77 -17.20 4.36 2.31
C VAL A 77 -17.60 5.31 1.16
N GLY A 78 -18.76 5.93 1.24
CA GLY A 78 -19.17 6.98 0.29
C GLY A 78 -18.20 8.17 0.25
N GLN A 79 -17.59 8.51 1.38
CA GLN A 79 -16.54 9.55 1.44
C GLN A 79 -15.21 9.09 0.84
N VAL A 80 -14.86 7.80 0.96
CA VAL A 80 -13.69 7.21 0.26
C VAL A 80 -13.90 7.25 -1.25
N ARG A 81 -15.08 6.81 -1.72
CA ARG A 81 -15.43 6.75 -3.15
C ARG A 81 -15.40 8.14 -3.82
N ASN A 82 -15.88 9.15 -3.13
CA ASN A 82 -16.04 10.51 -3.65
C ASN A 82 -15.06 11.47 -2.91
N PRO A 83 -13.83 11.62 -3.40
CA PRO A 83 -12.84 12.49 -2.79
C PRO A 83 -13.29 13.96 -2.85
N PRO A 84 -12.82 14.82 -1.93
CA PRO A 84 -13.12 16.25 -1.98
C PRO A 84 -12.42 16.89 -3.19
N GLY A 85 -13.12 17.77 -3.91
CA GLY A 85 -12.54 18.46 -5.07
C GLY A 85 -11.42 19.46 -4.75
N TRP A 86 -11.20 19.77 -3.46
CA TRP A 86 -10.23 20.76 -2.96
C TRP A 86 -8.99 20.17 -2.27
N GLY A 87 -8.94 18.86 -2.11
CA GLY A 87 -7.84 18.21 -1.38
C GLY A 87 -6.51 18.26 -2.15
N PRO A 88 -5.36 18.44 -1.48
CA PRO A 88 -4.06 18.42 -2.15
C PRO A 88 -3.79 17.09 -2.86
N LEU A 89 -4.30 15.98 -2.31
CA LEU A 89 -4.17 14.63 -2.89
C LEU A 89 -5.18 14.34 -4.01
N THR A 90 -6.13 15.24 -4.26
CA THR A 90 -7.08 15.15 -5.38
C THR A 90 -6.68 16.03 -6.56
N ASN A 91 -5.59 16.80 -6.41
CA ASN A 91 -5.03 17.59 -7.49
C ASN A 91 -4.39 16.64 -8.53
N PRO A 92 -4.80 16.67 -9.82
CA PRO A 92 -4.24 15.82 -10.86
C PRO A 92 -2.75 16.06 -11.13
N LEU A 93 -2.17 17.13 -10.58
CA LEU A 93 -0.74 17.43 -10.64
C LEU A 93 0.03 16.88 -9.44
N VAL A 94 -0.66 16.49 -8.35
CA VAL A 94 -0.05 15.90 -7.16
C VAL A 94 -0.09 14.38 -7.29
N ASP A 95 0.95 13.87 -7.83
CA ASP A 95 1.38 12.48 -7.93
C ASP A 95 0.28 11.38 -8.06
N PRO A 96 -0.22 11.17 -9.30
CA PRO A 96 -1.14 10.05 -9.57
C PRO A 96 -0.53 8.69 -9.22
N LEU A 97 0.81 8.58 -9.16
CA LEU A 97 1.52 7.33 -8.86
C LEU A 97 1.42 6.97 -7.38
N ALA A 98 1.64 7.95 -6.47
CA ALA A 98 1.53 7.71 -5.02
C ALA A 98 0.10 7.35 -4.61
N ASN A 99 -0.89 8.04 -5.18
CA ASN A 99 -2.29 7.70 -4.91
C ASN A 99 -2.69 6.33 -5.49
N THR A 100 -2.19 5.98 -6.67
CA THR A 100 -2.44 4.63 -7.23
C THR A 100 -1.89 3.56 -6.30
N LEU A 101 -0.66 3.73 -5.83
CA LEU A 101 -0.01 2.76 -4.95
C LEU A 101 -0.74 2.65 -3.59
N GLU A 102 -1.14 3.77 -3.01
CA GLU A 102 -1.91 3.81 -1.76
C GLU A 102 -3.23 3.01 -1.86
N PHE A 103 -4.05 3.31 -2.88
CA PHE A 103 -5.32 2.59 -3.06
C PHE A 103 -5.10 1.12 -3.44
N PHE A 104 -4.07 0.82 -4.23
CA PHE A 104 -3.71 -0.55 -4.57
C PHE A 104 -3.33 -1.35 -3.31
N ILE A 105 -2.45 -0.82 -2.47
CA ILE A 105 -2.02 -1.50 -1.24
C ILE A 105 -3.18 -1.72 -0.29
N HIS A 106 -4.01 -0.72 -0.05
CA HIS A 106 -5.16 -0.87 0.83
C HIS A 106 -6.26 -1.77 0.26
N HIS A 107 -6.40 -1.84 -1.07
CA HIS A 107 -7.23 -2.85 -1.71
C HIS A 107 -6.71 -4.27 -1.41
N GLU A 108 -5.40 -4.49 -1.54
CA GLU A 108 -4.78 -5.76 -1.19
C GLU A 108 -4.80 -6.04 0.33
N ASP A 109 -4.73 -5.03 1.19
CA ASP A 109 -4.89 -5.19 2.64
C ASP A 109 -6.25 -5.80 3.01
N VAL A 110 -7.32 -5.37 2.36
CA VAL A 110 -8.67 -5.95 2.57
C VAL A 110 -8.76 -7.35 1.95
N ARG A 111 -8.33 -7.51 0.69
CA ARG A 111 -8.41 -8.79 -0.03
C ARG A 111 -7.65 -9.91 0.67
N ARG A 112 -6.51 -9.59 1.30
CA ARG A 112 -5.60 -10.54 1.96
C ARG A 112 -5.79 -10.61 3.46
N GLY A 113 -6.75 -9.90 4.02
CA GLY A 113 -7.06 -9.91 5.45
C GLY A 113 -7.55 -11.25 5.98
N ARG A 114 -7.99 -12.17 5.10
CA ARG A 114 -8.43 -13.53 5.44
C ARG A 114 -7.56 -14.58 4.75
N PRO A 115 -7.43 -15.78 5.31
CA PRO A 115 -6.78 -16.91 4.64
C PRO A 115 -7.45 -17.27 3.30
N GLY A 116 -6.66 -17.87 2.40
CA GLY A 116 -7.18 -18.33 1.09
C GLY A 116 -7.15 -17.27 -0.02
N TRP A 117 -6.51 -16.12 0.23
CA TRP A 117 -6.31 -15.11 -0.81
C TRP A 117 -5.36 -15.60 -1.92
N GLU A 118 -5.60 -15.10 -3.12
CA GLU A 118 -4.70 -15.29 -4.26
C GLU A 118 -4.32 -13.93 -4.86
N PRO A 119 -3.11 -13.82 -5.46
CA PRO A 119 -2.73 -12.61 -6.18
C PRO A 119 -3.74 -12.26 -7.26
N ARG A 120 -4.06 -11.00 -7.36
CA ARG A 120 -4.97 -10.50 -8.39
C ARG A 120 -4.22 -10.41 -9.73
N PRO A 121 -4.77 -10.94 -10.83
CA PRO A 121 -4.17 -10.74 -12.14
C PRO A 121 -4.25 -9.26 -12.53
N LEU A 122 -3.09 -8.66 -12.81
CA LEU A 122 -2.98 -7.28 -13.27
C LEU A 122 -2.60 -7.25 -14.75
N THR A 123 -3.01 -6.20 -15.45
CA THR A 123 -2.55 -6.00 -16.84
C THR A 123 -1.08 -5.60 -16.86
N PRO A 124 -0.30 -5.96 -17.93
CA PRO A 124 1.09 -5.53 -18.05
C PRO A 124 1.29 -4.02 -17.95
N ALA A 125 0.34 -3.24 -18.44
CA ALA A 125 0.37 -1.78 -18.34
C ALA A 125 0.23 -1.28 -16.90
N PHE A 126 -0.57 -1.96 -16.06
CA PHE A 126 -0.73 -1.61 -14.65
C PHE A 126 0.49 -2.07 -13.83
N GLU A 127 1.03 -3.26 -14.10
CA GLU A 127 2.30 -3.73 -13.51
C GLU A 127 3.43 -2.72 -13.78
N ALA A 128 3.60 -2.29 -15.03
CA ALA A 128 4.59 -1.28 -15.40
C ALA A 128 4.33 0.07 -14.72
N HIS A 129 3.07 0.44 -14.51
CA HIS A 129 2.72 1.67 -13.80
C HIS A 129 3.12 1.60 -12.31
N LEU A 130 2.79 0.51 -11.63
CA LEU A 130 3.17 0.28 -10.23
C LEU A 130 4.69 0.28 -10.06
N TRP A 131 5.40 -0.40 -10.99
CA TRP A 131 6.86 -0.51 -10.95
C TRP A 131 7.58 0.84 -10.91
N ARG A 132 7.05 1.88 -11.55
CA ARG A 132 7.65 3.24 -11.53
C ARG A 132 7.86 3.77 -10.11
N THR A 133 6.91 3.52 -9.22
CA THR A 133 7.01 3.96 -7.81
C THR A 133 7.70 2.92 -6.95
N VAL A 134 7.42 1.63 -7.14
CA VAL A 134 7.97 0.53 -6.36
C VAL A 134 9.49 0.47 -6.45
N LYS A 135 10.08 0.69 -7.63
CA LYS A 135 11.55 0.71 -7.78
C LYS A 135 12.25 1.81 -6.97
N LEU A 136 11.59 2.94 -6.71
CA LEU A 136 12.14 4.02 -5.87
C LEU A 136 11.96 3.67 -4.38
N LEU A 137 10.77 3.22 -4.00
CA LEU A 137 10.45 2.79 -2.65
C LEU A 137 11.34 1.63 -2.21
N SER A 138 11.52 0.61 -3.05
CA SER A 138 12.36 -0.55 -2.75
C SER A 138 13.81 -0.17 -2.47
N ARG A 139 14.40 0.72 -3.29
CA ARG A 139 15.75 1.24 -3.07
C ARG A 139 15.88 1.97 -1.73
N ALA A 140 14.93 2.84 -1.42
CA ALA A 140 14.92 3.60 -0.17
C ALA A 140 14.76 2.67 1.05
N SER A 141 13.84 1.70 0.99
CA SER A 141 13.60 0.73 2.06
C SER A 141 14.81 -0.16 2.30
N LEU A 142 15.40 -0.72 1.25
CA LEU A 142 16.59 -1.58 1.35
C LEU A 142 17.81 -0.82 1.90
N ARG A 143 18.01 0.44 1.44
CA ARG A 143 19.08 1.28 1.99
C ARG A 143 18.91 1.55 3.48
N ARG A 144 17.67 1.83 3.93
CA ARG A 144 17.35 2.07 5.35
C ARG A 144 17.68 0.87 6.24
N VAL A 145 17.48 -0.34 5.72
CA VAL A 145 17.74 -1.58 6.48
C VAL A 145 19.12 -2.16 6.22
N GLY A 146 19.96 -1.52 5.38
CA GLY A 146 21.32 -1.95 5.09
C GLY A 146 21.40 -3.28 4.33
N ILE A 147 20.47 -3.55 3.40
CA ILE A 147 20.44 -4.75 2.57
C ILE A 147 20.64 -4.34 1.10
N THR A 148 21.48 -5.08 0.39
CA THR A 148 21.65 -4.91 -1.07
C THR A 148 20.91 -6.01 -1.81
N ALA A 149 20.19 -5.63 -2.86
CA ALA A 149 19.38 -6.57 -3.63
C ALA A 149 19.33 -6.25 -5.12
N GLU A 150 19.10 -7.30 -5.91
CA GLU A 150 18.51 -7.21 -7.24
C GLU A 150 16.98 -7.35 -7.08
N ILE A 151 16.22 -6.35 -7.52
CA ILE A 151 14.75 -6.41 -7.54
C ILE A 151 14.35 -6.67 -8.99
N ALA A 152 13.74 -7.83 -9.25
CA ALA A 152 13.44 -8.35 -10.58
C ALA A 152 11.92 -8.52 -10.77
N PRO A 153 11.23 -7.49 -11.27
CA PRO A 153 9.81 -7.59 -11.61
C PRO A 153 9.63 -8.46 -12.87
N ASP A 154 8.56 -9.25 -12.89
CA ASP A 154 8.24 -10.11 -14.03
C ASP A 154 8.00 -9.27 -15.29
N GLY A 155 8.73 -9.60 -16.37
CA GLY A 155 8.57 -8.94 -17.67
C GLY A 155 8.98 -7.46 -17.74
N LEU A 156 9.67 -6.92 -16.71
CA LEU A 156 10.16 -5.55 -16.68
C LEU A 156 11.65 -5.51 -16.31
N GLU A 157 12.31 -4.38 -16.58
CA GLU A 157 13.73 -4.20 -16.29
C GLU A 157 14.00 -4.26 -14.77
N PRO A 158 14.95 -5.12 -14.32
CA PRO A 158 15.32 -5.23 -12.93
C PRO A 158 16.12 -4.01 -12.46
N VAL A 159 16.21 -3.87 -11.15
CA VAL A 159 16.97 -2.82 -10.49
C VAL A 159 17.92 -3.42 -9.48
N ARG A 160 19.20 -3.03 -9.53
CA ARG A 160 20.21 -3.39 -8.55
C ARG A 160 20.52 -2.22 -7.61
N THR A 161 20.72 -2.52 -6.34
CA THR A 161 21.12 -1.54 -5.33
C THR A 161 22.64 -1.57 -5.06
N ALA A 162 23.34 -2.59 -5.57
CA ALA A 162 24.79 -2.74 -5.55
C ALA A 162 25.26 -3.56 -6.76
N THR A 163 26.57 -3.54 -7.06
CA THR A 163 27.18 -4.34 -8.13
C THR A 163 27.05 -5.84 -7.83
N ASP A 164 27.29 -6.22 -6.57
CA ASP A 164 27.15 -7.60 -6.07
C ASP A 164 26.05 -7.61 -4.97
N PRO A 165 24.81 -7.86 -5.32
CA PRO A 165 23.71 -7.84 -4.36
C PRO A 165 23.67 -9.13 -3.52
N GLN A 166 23.36 -8.97 -2.23
CA GLN A 166 23.24 -10.07 -1.26
C GLN A 166 22.07 -11.01 -1.56
N VAL A 167 21.00 -10.48 -2.13
CA VAL A 167 19.77 -11.23 -2.43
C VAL A 167 19.15 -10.78 -3.75
N ARG A 168 18.34 -11.69 -4.32
CA ARG A 168 17.43 -11.41 -5.43
C ARG A 168 15.99 -11.49 -4.94
N ILE A 169 15.18 -10.46 -5.22
CA ILE A 169 13.77 -10.36 -4.86
C ILE A 169 12.98 -10.30 -6.16
N ALA A 170 12.18 -11.34 -6.48
CA ALA A 170 11.54 -11.47 -7.77
C ALA A 170 10.03 -11.78 -7.66
N GLY A 171 9.27 -11.32 -8.65
CA GLY A 171 7.84 -11.56 -8.80
C GLY A 171 7.12 -10.43 -9.53
N PRO A 172 5.79 -10.52 -9.71
CA PRO A 172 4.98 -9.45 -10.30
C PRO A 172 5.17 -8.10 -9.57
N ALA A 173 5.14 -6.98 -10.29
CA ALA A 173 5.34 -5.67 -9.66
C ALA A 173 4.29 -5.34 -8.61
N GLY A 174 3.05 -5.84 -8.78
CA GLY A 174 2.01 -5.74 -7.75
C GLY A 174 2.38 -6.47 -6.45
N GLU A 175 2.95 -7.69 -6.55
CA GLU A 175 3.44 -8.44 -5.38
C GLU A 175 4.64 -7.74 -4.73
N LEU A 176 5.57 -7.22 -5.53
CA LEU A 176 6.69 -6.42 -5.03
C LEU A 176 6.20 -5.14 -4.32
N ALA A 177 5.13 -4.51 -4.81
CA ALA A 177 4.50 -3.37 -4.14
C ALA A 177 4.05 -3.74 -2.72
N VAL A 178 3.27 -4.81 -2.58
CA VAL A 178 2.78 -5.32 -1.29
C VAL A 178 3.95 -5.69 -0.37
N PHE A 179 4.98 -6.36 -0.90
CA PHE A 179 6.19 -6.73 -0.17
C PHE A 179 6.91 -5.51 0.44
N PHE A 180 7.22 -4.50 -0.39
CA PHE A 180 7.96 -3.31 0.05
C PHE A 180 7.12 -2.35 0.90
N PHE A 181 5.78 -2.49 0.91
CA PHE A 181 4.90 -1.81 1.85
C PHE A 181 4.79 -2.53 3.21
N GLY A 182 5.62 -3.53 3.49
CA GLY A 182 5.71 -4.17 4.81
C GLY A 182 4.76 -5.35 5.00
N ARG A 183 4.17 -5.88 3.94
CA ARG A 183 3.29 -7.05 3.96
C ARG A 183 4.00 -8.30 3.45
N GLN A 184 5.28 -8.48 3.78
CA GLN A 184 6.15 -9.53 3.22
C GLN A 184 5.56 -10.95 3.36
N ARG A 185 4.84 -11.22 4.46
CA ARG A 185 4.22 -12.54 4.73
C ARG A 185 2.96 -12.81 3.92
N ALA A 186 2.39 -11.77 3.32
CA ALA A 186 1.17 -11.84 2.53
C ALA A 186 1.46 -11.60 1.03
N THR A 187 2.57 -12.13 0.52
CA THR A 187 2.96 -12.02 -0.89
C THR A 187 3.42 -13.35 -1.46
N ARG A 188 3.47 -13.45 -2.79
CA ARG A 188 4.07 -14.54 -3.56
C ARG A 188 5.41 -14.13 -4.18
N VAL A 189 6.16 -13.29 -3.47
CA VAL A 189 7.50 -12.85 -3.90
C VAL A 189 8.52 -13.93 -3.56
N THR A 190 9.41 -14.25 -4.50
CA THR A 190 10.57 -15.12 -4.27
C THR A 190 11.74 -14.29 -3.78
N VAL A 191 12.40 -14.74 -2.72
CA VAL A 191 13.63 -14.13 -2.19
C VAL A 191 14.71 -15.19 -2.14
N GLU A 192 15.80 -14.99 -2.89
CA GLU A 192 16.93 -15.91 -3.04
C GLU A 192 18.23 -15.20 -2.66
N GLY A 193 19.21 -15.93 -2.10
CA GLY A 193 20.52 -15.41 -1.74
C GLY A 193 20.97 -15.83 -0.34
N ASP A 194 21.68 -14.95 0.37
CA ASP A 194 22.17 -15.24 1.73
C ASP A 194 21.03 -15.62 2.69
N PRO A 195 21.05 -16.82 3.31
CA PRO A 195 19.93 -17.30 4.13
C PRO A 195 19.63 -16.40 5.33
N GLY A 196 20.64 -15.75 5.91
CA GLY A 196 20.45 -14.84 7.06
C GLY A 196 19.76 -13.54 6.61
N ILE A 197 20.08 -13.05 5.42
CA ILE A 197 19.43 -11.87 4.84
C ILE A 197 18.00 -12.18 4.41
N VAL A 198 17.77 -13.38 3.83
CA VAL A 198 16.42 -13.84 3.45
C VAL A 198 15.51 -13.88 4.68
N GLU A 199 15.95 -14.45 5.79
CA GLU A 199 15.17 -14.51 7.02
C GLU A 199 14.96 -13.10 7.63
N ARG A 200 15.99 -12.25 7.61
CA ARG A 200 15.88 -10.86 8.05
C ARG A 200 14.84 -10.07 7.23
N LEU A 201 14.79 -10.28 5.92
CA LEU A 201 13.81 -9.61 5.04
C LEU A 201 12.36 -10.00 5.36
N ARG A 202 12.10 -11.18 5.94
CA ARG A 202 10.75 -11.61 6.34
C ARG A 202 10.22 -10.88 7.55
N THR A 203 11.11 -10.33 8.38
CA THR A 203 10.77 -9.77 9.70
C THR A 203 11.05 -8.28 9.83
N VAL A 204 11.98 -7.73 9.03
CA VAL A 204 12.34 -6.32 9.08
C VAL A 204 11.20 -5.44 8.54
N ARG A 205 10.98 -4.30 9.17
CA ARG A 205 9.99 -3.32 8.72
C ARG A 205 10.46 -2.60 7.44
N LEU A 206 9.92 -3.00 6.28
CA LEU A 206 10.22 -2.38 4.98
C LEU A 206 9.29 -1.19 4.67
N GLY A 207 8.03 -1.25 5.06
CA GLY A 207 7.03 -0.23 4.81
C GLY A 207 7.30 1.12 5.51
N VAL A 208 6.52 2.12 5.15
CA VAL A 208 6.52 3.46 5.76
C VAL A 208 5.73 3.42 7.05
#